data_856d69cb9b979ab78a4840b79eff3fdb
#
_entry.id   856d69cb9b979ab78a4840b79eff3fdb
#
_cell.length_a   1.000
_cell.length_b   1.000
_cell.length_c   1.000
_cell.angle_alpha   90.00
_cell.angle_beta   90.00
_cell.angle_gamma   90.00
#
_symmetry.space_group_name_H-M   'P 1'
#
loop_
_entity.id
_entity.type
_entity.pdbx_description
1 polymer ?
#
loop_
_entity_poly.entity_id
_entity_poly.type
_entity_poly.pdbx_seq_one_letter_code
_entity_poly.pdbx_strand_id
1 'polypeptide(L)'
;MMYCLTTKKSMARALCMLGFAAALAGCHKAKPAEHAVKADHATFTAALNSYLSHKGNLCLAKYDWPVNVEYKEGPVTERDAIQMPVLEKLGVVTAKDAMVEYKNGDGTAQKRVRQYSLSAEGSKFYLRQPVQIPTPDGGKVTHPGDLCVAKLTLDKVIGWEPPHTFDGKTQTAVMFTYKLDAAPWMRTPEALRAFPMAARVIEGAGTMQLREGFRLTPDGWFPNDDLS
;
A
#
# COMPACT_ATOMS: atom_id res chain seq x y z
N MET A 1 -17.81 -52.72 -52.92
CA MET A 1 -18.35 -52.36 -54.24
C MET A 1 -17.50 -51.21 -54.73
N MET A 2 -16.43 -51.46 -55.51
CA MET A 2 -16.55 -51.52 -56.99
C MET A 2 -16.95 -50.17 -57.53
N TYR A 3 -16.25 -49.51 -58.37
CA TYR A 3 -15.33 -49.71 -59.51
C TYR A 3 -14.68 -48.37 -59.79
N CYS A 4 -13.38 -48.16 -59.98
CA CYS A 4 -12.55 -48.50 -61.15
C CYS A 4 -12.97 -47.70 -62.43
N LEU A 5 -12.05 -47.04 -62.96
CA LEU A 5 -11.36 -47.10 -64.23
C LEU A 5 -11.16 -45.72 -64.87
N THR A 6 -9.89 -45.28 -64.99
CA THR A 6 -9.06 -45.31 -66.22
C THR A 6 -9.59 -44.41 -67.36
N THR A 7 -8.85 -43.65 -68.03
CA THR A 7 -7.59 -43.63 -68.77
C THR A 7 -7.57 -42.35 -69.60
N LYS A 8 -6.62 -41.74 -70.08
CA LYS A 8 -5.50 -41.91 -70.98
C LYS A 8 -5.00 -40.53 -71.49
N LYS A 9 -3.72 -40.40 -71.49
CA LYS A 9 -2.83 -39.89 -72.58
C LYS A 9 -3.28 -38.71 -73.43
N SER A 10 -2.46 -37.66 -73.51
CA SER A 10 -1.52 -37.49 -74.59
C SER A 10 -0.85 -36.11 -74.63
N MET A 11 0.45 -36.11 -74.59
CA MET A 11 1.45 -35.45 -75.42
C MET A 11 1.35 -33.93 -75.73
N ALA A 12 2.37 -33.29 -75.27
CA ALA A 12 3.33 -32.44 -76.02
C ALA A 12 2.91 -31.04 -76.47
N ARG A 13 3.59 -30.09 -75.97
CA ARG A 13 4.60 -29.31 -76.67
C ARG A 13 5.12 -28.15 -75.82
N ALA A 14 6.43 -28.05 -75.85
CA ALA A 14 7.22 -27.00 -75.28
C ALA A 14 6.85 -25.61 -75.78
N LEU A 15 6.94 -24.60 -74.93
CA LEU A 15 7.63 -23.35 -75.28
C LEU A 15 8.06 -22.58 -74.05
N CYS A 16 9.28 -22.12 -74.04
CA CYS A 16 9.91 -21.21 -73.12
C CYS A 16 9.10 -19.95 -72.86
N MET A 17 9.17 -19.43 -71.63
CA MET A 17 9.57 -18.03 -71.44
C MET A 17 9.68 -17.68 -69.97
N LEU A 18 10.89 -17.26 -69.63
CA LEU A 18 11.28 -16.16 -68.78
C LEU A 18 10.65 -16.02 -67.39
N GLY A 19 11.51 -16.12 -66.44
CA GLY A 19 11.36 -15.90 -65.04
C GLY A 19 10.76 -14.57 -64.62
N PHE A 20 10.02 -14.69 -63.54
CA PHE A 20 9.84 -13.58 -62.62
C PHE A 20 10.01 -14.19 -61.22
N ALA A 21 11.21 -14.07 -60.69
CA ALA A 21 11.49 -14.32 -59.28
C ALA A 21 10.84 -13.18 -58.47
N ALA A 22 9.60 -13.37 -58.05
CA ALA A 22 8.98 -12.54 -57.03
C ALA A 22 9.63 -12.85 -55.70
N ALA A 23 10.63 -12.07 -55.32
CA ALA A 23 11.14 -12.04 -53.98
C ALA A 23 10.05 -11.55 -53.03
N LEU A 24 9.37 -12.48 -52.35
CA LEU A 24 8.53 -12.19 -51.21
C LEU A 24 9.48 -11.73 -50.10
N ALA A 25 9.77 -10.43 -50.05
CA ALA A 25 10.32 -9.77 -48.88
C ALA A 25 9.26 -9.87 -47.77
N GLY A 26 9.31 -10.94 -47.01
CA GLY A 26 8.54 -11.08 -45.76
C GLY A 26 8.98 -9.97 -44.84
N CYS A 27 8.18 -8.91 -44.73
CA CYS A 27 8.25 -7.97 -43.62
C CYS A 27 7.99 -8.74 -42.35
N HIS A 28 9.03 -9.31 -41.75
CA HIS A 28 9.03 -9.63 -40.34
C HIS A 28 8.86 -8.28 -39.64
N LYS A 29 7.62 -7.93 -39.25
CA LYS A 29 7.41 -6.93 -38.21
C LYS A 29 8.20 -7.42 -37.03
N ALA A 30 9.37 -6.82 -36.80
CA ALA A 30 10.09 -6.96 -35.56
C ALA A 30 9.09 -6.60 -34.46
N LYS A 31 8.74 -7.59 -33.62
CA LYS A 31 8.01 -7.37 -32.38
C LYS A 31 8.77 -6.26 -31.68
N PRO A 32 8.10 -5.16 -31.22
CA PRO A 32 8.79 -4.15 -30.44
C PRO A 32 9.57 -4.88 -29.35
N ALA A 33 10.83 -4.61 -29.22
CA ALA A 33 11.63 -5.16 -28.13
C ALA A 33 10.89 -4.76 -26.85
N GLU A 34 10.31 -5.75 -26.19
CA GLU A 34 9.70 -5.61 -24.89
C GLU A 34 10.84 -5.08 -24.01
N HIS A 35 10.77 -3.79 -23.68
CA HIS A 35 11.75 -3.18 -22.80
C HIS A 35 11.61 -3.88 -21.44
N ALA A 36 12.41 -4.94 -21.25
CA ALA A 36 12.47 -5.63 -19.99
C ALA A 36 12.79 -4.60 -18.90
N VAL A 37 11.83 -4.33 -18.02
CA VAL A 37 12.00 -3.37 -16.93
C VAL A 37 13.11 -3.89 -16.03
N LYS A 38 14.21 -3.14 -15.96
CA LYS A 38 15.41 -3.54 -15.24
C LYS A 38 15.19 -3.43 -13.73
N ALA A 39 15.75 -4.40 -13.01
CA ALA A 39 15.93 -4.29 -11.57
C ALA A 39 17.18 -3.47 -11.31
N ASP A 40 17.05 -2.14 -11.26
CA ASP A 40 18.16 -1.23 -11.03
C ASP A 40 17.77 -0.11 -10.04
N HIS A 41 18.76 0.65 -9.62
CA HIS A 41 18.61 1.71 -8.62
C HIS A 41 17.60 2.79 -9.04
N ALA A 42 17.63 3.21 -10.30
CA ALA A 42 16.74 4.26 -10.81
C ALA A 42 15.27 3.79 -10.80
N THR A 43 15.05 2.56 -11.26
CA THR A 43 13.72 1.94 -11.28
C THR A 43 13.13 1.80 -9.88
N PHE A 44 13.88 1.26 -8.92
CA PHE A 44 13.39 1.12 -7.55
C PHE A 44 13.27 2.45 -6.82
N THR A 45 14.10 3.44 -7.12
CA THR A 45 13.92 4.80 -6.60
C THR A 45 12.60 5.41 -7.06
N ALA A 46 12.26 5.28 -8.33
CA ALA A 46 10.98 5.77 -8.86
C ALA A 46 9.79 5.04 -8.25
N ALA A 47 9.85 3.70 -8.18
CA ALA A 47 8.78 2.87 -7.61
C ALA A 47 8.56 3.15 -6.13
N LEU A 48 9.62 3.30 -5.32
CA LEU A 48 9.52 3.64 -3.90
C LEU A 48 9.00 5.06 -3.67
N ASN A 49 9.40 6.04 -4.47
CA ASN A 49 8.83 7.39 -4.38
C ASN A 49 7.33 7.38 -4.67
N SER A 50 6.89 6.64 -5.69
CA SER A 50 5.47 6.46 -5.98
C SER A 50 4.76 5.79 -4.81
N TYR A 51 5.27 4.69 -4.30
CA TYR A 51 4.73 3.97 -3.14
C TYR A 51 4.58 4.87 -1.92
N LEU A 52 5.64 5.54 -1.50
CA LEU A 52 5.64 6.40 -0.31
C LEU A 52 4.76 7.65 -0.49
N SER A 53 4.50 8.10 -1.72
CA SER A 53 3.56 9.19 -1.96
C SER A 53 2.15 8.85 -1.50
N HIS A 54 1.74 7.58 -1.58
CA HIS A 54 0.42 7.07 -1.20
C HIS A 54 0.42 6.39 0.18
N LYS A 55 1.44 5.59 0.47
CA LYS A 55 1.51 4.74 1.68
C LYS A 55 2.46 5.27 2.77
N GLY A 56 3.15 6.37 2.53
CA GLY A 56 4.13 6.93 3.48
C GLY A 56 3.53 7.63 4.71
N ASN A 57 2.21 7.62 4.90
CA ASN A 57 1.62 8.23 6.09
C ASN A 57 1.77 7.32 7.32
N LEU A 58 2.36 7.86 8.38
CA LEU A 58 2.42 7.22 9.69
C LEU A 58 1.24 7.67 10.52
N CYS A 59 0.27 6.79 10.71
CA CYS A 59 -0.98 7.11 11.36
C CYS A 59 -1.17 6.29 12.65
N LEU A 60 -2.03 6.75 13.55
CA LEU A 60 -2.17 6.23 14.91
C LEU A 60 -3.31 5.23 15.10
N ALA A 61 -4.00 4.85 14.02
CA ALA A 61 -5.22 4.05 14.06
C ALA A 61 -6.31 4.69 14.94
N LYS A 62 -6.51 6.00 14.75
CA LYS A 62 -7.57 6.81 15.37
C LYS A 62 -8.52 7.27 14.28
N TYR A 63 -9.40 6.36 13.91
CA TYR A 63 -10.20 6.47 12.70
C TYR A 63 -11.45 7.31 12.90
N ASP A 64 -12.22 7.00 13.94
CA ASP A 64 -13.56 7.54 14.17
C ASP A 64 -13.57 8.50 15.35
N TRP A 65 -14.28 9.59 15.19
CA TRP A 65 -14.43 10.62 16.20
C TRP A 65 -15.92 10.88 16.47
N PRO A 66 -16.32 11.11 17.73
CA PRO A 66 -15.50 11.17 18.94
C PRO A 66 -15.07 9.80 19.47
N VAL A 67 -13.89 9.73 20.14
CA VAL A 67 -13.43 8.56 20.88
C VAL A 67 -13.97 8.59 22.30
N ASN A 68 -14.61 7.51 22.73
CA ASN A 68 -15.18 7.39 24.08
C ASN A 68 -14.29 6.49 24.94
N VAL A 69 -13.78 7.02 26.03
CA VAL A 69 -13.01 6.28 27.04
C VAL A 69 -13.86 6.11 28.30
N GLU A 70 -14.10 4.86 28.68
CA GLU A 70 -14.88 4.56 29.90
C GLU A 70 -14.08 4.87 31.16
N TYR A 71 -14.79 5.36 32.19
CA TYR A 71 -14.24 5.45 33.54
C TYR A 71 -14.24 4.04 34.14
N LYS A 72 -13.04 3.50 34.36
CA LYS A 72 -12.84 2.19 35.01
C LYS A 72 -12.00 2.33 36.26
N GLU A 73 -12.32 1.55 37.27
CA GLU A 73 -11.48 1.39 38.44
C GLU A 73 -10.34 0.42 38.12
N GLY A 74 -9.14 0.67 38.67
CA GLY A 74 -7.98 -0.20 38.54
C GLY A 74 -6.94 0.28 37.53
N PRO A 75 -5.99 -0.59 37.16
CA PRO A 75 -4.89 -0.23 36.26
C PRO A 75 -5.39 0.14 34.84
N VAL A 76 -4.88 1.25 34.30
CA VAL A 76 -5.18 1.67 32.94
C VAL A 76 -4.33 0.87 31.95
N THR A 77 -4.95 -0.03 31.23
CA THR A 77 -4.29 -0.92 30.26
C THR A 77 -4.77 -0.71 28.82
N GLU A 78 -5.91 -0.06 28.64
CA GLU A 78 -6.49 0.16 27.32
C GLU A 78 -5.74 1.27 26.58
N ARG A 79 -5.46 1.01 25.33
CA ARG A 79 -4.69 1.91 24.47
C ARG A 79 -5.27 3.33 24.45
N ASP A 80 -6.56 3.48 24.25
CA ASP A 80 -7.17 4.82 24.19
C ASP A 80 -7.21 5.52 25.54
N ALA A 81 -7.35 4.78 26.64
CA ALA A 81 -7.29 5.34 27.98
C ALA A 81 -5.90 5.87 28.34
N ILE A 82 -4.84 5.32 27.74
CA ILE A 82 -3.45 5.82 27.88
C ILE A 82 -3.19 7.00 26.93
N GLN A 83 -3.63 6.89 25.69
CA GLN A 83 -3.23 7.80 24.62
C GLN A 83 -4.04 9.08 24.55
N MET A 84 -5.37 9.01 24.79
CA MET A 84 -6.24 10.18 24.66
C MET A 84 -5.92 11.31 25.65
N PRO A 85 -5.63 11.07 26.95
CA PRO A 85 -5.21 12.13 27.87
C PRO A 85 -3.89 12.82 27.43
N VAL A 86 -2.98 12.08 26.80
CA VAL A 86 -1.74 12.66 26.27
C VAL A 86 -2.05 13.58 25.09
N LEU A 87 -2.91 13.14 24.15
CA LEU A 87 -3.33 13.99 23.03
C LEU A 87 -4.10 15.24 23.49
N GLU A 88 -4.88 15.12 24.57
CA GLU A 88 -5.56 16.29 25.19
C GLU A 88 -4.55 17.28 25.75
N LYS A 89 -3.57 16.80 26.54
CA LYS A 89 -2.50 17.64 27.09
C LYS A 89 -1.68 18.35 26.00
N LEU A 90 -1.50 17.71 24.86
CA LEU A 90 -0.78 18.24 23.69
C LEU A 90 -1.66 19.15 22.80
N GLY A 91 -2.93 19.36 23.16
CA GLY A 91 -3.84 20.21 22.42
C GLY A 91 -4.36 19.61 21.09
N VAL A 92 -4.10 18.33 20.85
CA VAL A 92 -4.54 17.62 19.63
C VAL A 92 -6.01 17.26 19.70
N VAL A 93 -6.50 16.97 20.89
CA VAL A 93 -7.92 16.69 21.14
C VAL A 93 -8.46 17.57 22.27
N THR A 94 -9.76 17.71 22.31
CA THR A 94 -10.51 18.28 23.44
C THR A 94 -11.34 17.18 24.07
N ALA A 95 -11.63 17.28 25.37
CA ALA A 95 -12.42 16.29 26.06
C ALA A 95 -13.56 16.90 26.87
N LYS A 96 -14.63 16.13 27.04
CA LYS A 96 -15.76 16.42 27.93
C LYS A 96 -16.31 15.13 28.52
N ASP A 97 -16.98 15.23 29.66
CA ASP A 97 -17.78 14.13 30.20
C ASP A 97 -19.08 13.99 29.42
N ALA A 98 -19.47 12.74 29.12
CA ALA A 98 -20.68 12.42 28.40
C ALA A 98 -21.31 11.12 28.92
N MET A 99 -22.64 10.99 28.73
CA MET A 99 -23.35 9.72 28.84
C MET A 99 -23.53 9.16 27.43
N VAL A 100 -23.17 7.92 27.23
CA VAL A 100 -23.33 7.23 25.92
C VAL A 100 -24.18 5.97 26.11
N GLU A 101 -25.04 5.73 25.14
CA GLU A 101 -25.81 4.50 25.09
C GLU A 101 -24.99 3.35 24.53
N TYR A 102 -25.19 2.16 25.08
CA TYR A 102 -24.61 0.92 24.56
C TYR A 102 -25.58 -0.23 24.67
N LYS A 103 -25.45 -1.23 23.83
CA LYS A 103 -26.26 -2.45 23.91
C LYS A 103 -25.85 -3.28 25.13
N ASN A 104 -26.85 -3.72 25.92
CA ASN A 104 -26.66 -4.60 27.06
C ASN A 104 -27.72 -5.72 26.99
N GLY A 105 -27.33 -6.86 26.46
CA GLY A 105 -28.27 -7.93 26.11
C GLY A 105 -29.32 -7.44 25.10
N ASP A 106 -30.60 -7.63 25.43
CA ASP A 106 -31.73 -7.20 24.60
C ASP A 106 -32.13 -5.73 24.81
N GLY A 107 -31.43 -5.01 25.68
CA GLY A 107 -31.75 -3.62 26.05
C GLY A 107 -30.63 -2.65 25.73
N THR A 108 -30.89 -1.38 26.05
CA THR A 108 -29.93 -0.29 26.06
C THR A 108 -29.66 0.16 27.50
N ALA A 109 -28.39 0.42 27.79
CA ALA A 109 -27.93 1.02 29.03
C ALA A 109 -27.09 2.25 28.74
N GLN A 110 -26.94 3.13 29.74
CA GLN A 110 -26.07 4.30 29.62
C GLN A 110 -24.84 4.13 30.48
N LYS A 111 -23.69 4.61 29.98
CA LYS A 111 -22.45 4.66 30.73
C LYS A 111 -21.80 6.02 30.63
N ARG A 112 -21.16 6.44 31.72
CA ARG A 112 -20.33 7.66 31.72
C ARG A 112 -19.02 7.41 31.07
N VAL A 113 -18.64 8.30 30.15
CA VAL A 113 -17.38 8.28 29.42
C VAL A 113 -16.72 9.65 29.44
N ARG A 114 -15.40 9.66 29.29
CA ARG A 114 -14.68 10.83 28.80
C ARG A 114 -14.64 10.78 27.30
N GLN A 115 -15.32 11.70 26.66
CA GLN A 115 -15.46 11.78 25.21
C GLN A 115 -14.44 12.76 24.64
N TYR A 116 -13.62 12.28 23.70
CA TYR A 116 -12.54 13.03 23.05
C TYR A 116 -12.91 13.34 21.61
N SER A 117 -12.74 14.62 21.21
CA SER A 117 -12.94 15.08 19.84
C SER A 117 -11.68 15.77 19.34
N LEU A 118 -11.44 15.74 18.03
CA LEU A 118 -10.34 16.51 17.44
C LEU A 118 -10.49 17.99 17.77
N SER A 119 -9.40 18.61 18.21
CA SER A 119 -9.30 20.07 18.30
C SER A 119 -9.14 20.68 16.89
N ALA A 120 -9.16 22.00 16.80
CA ALA A 120 -8.81 22.69 15.55
C ALA A 120 -7.37 22.37 15.10
N GLU A 121 -6.44 22.23 16.06
CA GLU A 121 -5.05 21.82 15.77
C GLU A 121 -4.99 20.37 15.34
N GLY A 122 -5.60 19.45 16.07
CA GLY A 122 -5.61 18.02 15.73
C GLY A 122 -6.26 17.71 14.38
N SER A 123 -7.26 18.50 14.00
CA SER A 123 -7.94 18.35 12.71
C SER A 123 -7.01 18.57 11.50
N LYS A 124 -5.91 19.29 11.67
CA LYS A 124 -4.89 19.48 10.61
C LYS A 124 -4.13 18.20 10.29
N PHE A 125 -4.07 17.27 11.24
CA PHE A 125 -3.36 15.98 11.12
C PHE A 125 -4.31 14.82 10.82
N TYR A 126 -5.62 15.07 10.78
CA TYR A 126 -6.58 14.03 10.42
C TYR A 126 -6.71 13.93 8.90
N LEU A 127 -6.11 12.85 8.36
CA LEU A 127 -6.15 12.55 6.94
C LEU A 127 -7.53 11.98 6.57
N ARG A 128 -8.35 12.77 5.87
CA ARG A 128 -9.69 12.39 5.41
C ARG A 128 -9.62 11.55 4.13
N GLN A 129 -8.95 10.41 4.22
CA GLN A 129 -8.94 9.38 3.18
C GLN A 129 -9.55 8.11 3.76
N PRO A 130 -10.54 7.49 3.10
CA PRO A 130 -11.12 6.27 3.60
C PRO A 130 -10.07 5.18 3.83
N VAL A 131 -10.10 4.57 5.02
CA VAL A 131 -9.21 3.47 5.40
C VAL A 131 -10.03 2.22 5.58
N GLN A 132 -9.66 1.14 4.89
CA GLN A 132 -10.29 -0.16 5.03
C GLN A 132 -9.47 -1.04 5.97
N ILE A 133 -10.10 -1.50 7.05
CA ILE A 133 -9.49 -2.38 8.03
C ILE A 133 -10.14 -3.76 7.94
N PRO A 134 -9.35 -4.82 7.74
CA PRO A 134 -9.86 -6.19 7.78
C PRO A 134 -10.46 -6.51 9.16
N THR A 135 -11.58 -7.22 9.16
CA THR A 135 -12.21 -7.73 10.38
C THR A 135 -11.88 -9.20 10.59
N PRO A 136 -11.92 -9.72 11.82
CA PRO A 136 -11.58 -11.12 12.13
C PRO A 136 -12.45 -12.16 11.40
N ASP A 137 -13.66 -11.79 11.00
CA ASP A 137 -14.59 -12.61 10.22
C ASP A 137 -14.32 -12.60 8.70
N GLY A 138 -13.23 -11.96 8.27
CA GLY A 138 -12.83 -11.84 6.86
C GLY A 138 -13.50 -10.70 6.10
N GLY A 139 -14.34 -9.90 6.78
CA GLY A 139 -14.92 -8.68 6.21
C GLY A 139 -13.93 -7.51 6.20
N LYS A 140 -14.44 -6.32 5.85
CA LYS A 140 -13.70 -5.05 5.93
C LYS A 140 -14.63 -3.97 6.49
N VAL A 141 -14.11 -3.15 7.39
CA VAL A 141 -14.77 -1.92 7.86
C VAL A 141 -14.07 -0.74 7.20
N THR A 142 -14.85 0.20 6.67
CA THR A 142 -14.35 1.44 6.07
C THR A 142 -14.50 2.57 7.08
N HIS A 143 -13.40 3.21 7.42
CA HIS A 143 -13.34 4.38 8.29
C HIS A 143 -13.13 5.65 7.45
N PRO A 144 -13.62 6.83 7.89
CA PRO A 144 -13.56 8.07 7.10
C PRO A 144 -12.15 8.67 7.00
N GLY A 145 -11.23 8.26 7.85
CA GLY A 145 -9.86 8.78 7.88
C GLY A 145 -9.05 8.23 9.03
N ASP A 146 -7.84 8.79 9.25
CA ASP A 146 -6.98 8.46 10.39
C ASP A 146 -6.18 9.67 10.86
N LEU A 147 -5.80 9.71 12.13
CA LEU A 147 -4.90 10.71 12.70
C LEU A 147 -3.46 10.35 12.35
N CYS A 148 -2.86 11.10 11.42
CA CYS A 148 -1.52 10.81 10.88
C CYS A 148 -0.49 11.78 11.45
N VAL A 149 0.58 11.26 12.03
CA VAL A 149 1.57 12.02 12.80
C VAL A 149 2.83 12.33 12.04
N ALA A 150 3.04 11.67 10.91
CA ALA A 150 4.21 11.91 10.07
C ALA A 150 3.96 11.49 8.63
N LYS A 151 4.80 12.02 7.73
CA LYS A 151 4.91 11.60 6.34
C LYS A 151 6.34 11.13 6.08
N LEU A 152 6.46 9.88 5.64
CA LEU A 152 7.72 9.30 5.19
C LEU A 152 7.95 9.63 3.72
N THR A 153 9.19 9.93 3.38
CA THR A 153 9.69 10.09 2.01
C THR A 153 10.96 9.26 1.86
N LEU A 154 11.28 8.84 0.66
CA LEU A 154 12.50 8.09 0.39
C LEU A 154 13.74 8.94 0.72
N ASP A 155 14.66 8.39 1.50
CA ASP A 155 16.00 8.93 1.65
C ASP A 155 16.93 8.32 0.60
N LYS A 156 17.13 7.00 0.64
CA LYS A 156 17.93 6.27 -0.37
C LYS A 156 17.54 4.80 -0.46
N VAL A 157 17.69 4.23 -1.64
CA VAL A 157 17.69 2.77 -1.85
C VAL A 157 19.04 2.22 -1.35
N ILE A 158 19.00 1.22 -0.48
CA ILE A 158 20.21 0.56 0.04
C ILE A 158 20.61 -0.59 -0.90
N GLY A 159 19.62 -1.33 -1.41
CA GLY A 159 19.82 -2.46 -2.30
C GLY A 159 18.53 -3.26 -2.45
N TRP A 160 18.61 -4.36 -3.15
CA TRP A 160 17.50 -5.29 -3.34
C TRP A 160 18.01 -6.72 -3.42
N GLU A 161 17.12 -7.66 -3.14
CA GLU A 161 17.39 -9.09 -3.30
C GLU A 161 17.43 -9.44 -4.80
N PRO A 162 18.19 -10.44 -5.23
CA PRO A 162 18.13 -10.92 -6.61
C PRO A 162 16.68 -11.28 -6.97
N PRO A 163 16.13 -10.74 -8.08
CA PRO A 163 14.79 -11.11 -8.50
C PRO A 163 14.66 -12.62 -8.70
N HIS A 164 13.56 -13.20 -8.20
CA HIS A 164 13.25 -14.61 -8.35
C HIS A 164 11.82 -14.80 -8.83
N THR A 165 11.57 -15.87 -9.56
CA THR A 165 10.23 -16.20 -10.05
C THR A 165 9.64 -17.34 -9.22
N PHE A 166 8.47 -17.09 -8.65
CA PHE A 166 7.68 -18.07 -7.94
C PHE A 166 6.23 -18.00 -8.44
N ASP A 167 5.65 -19.13 -8.79
CA ASP A 167 4.29 -19.26 -9.34
C ASP A 167 4.03 -18.27 -10.51
N GLY A 168 4.98 -18.22 -11.46
CA GLY A 168 4.90 -17.33 -12.63
C GLY A 168 5.03 -15.83 -12.34
N LYS A 169 5.28 -15.44 -11.09
CA LYS A 169 5.42 -14.04 -10.67
C LYS A 169 6.86 -13.75 -10.29
N THR A 170 7.49 -12.81 -10.99
CA THR A 170 8.84 -12.36 -10.65
C THR A 170 8.76 -11.32 -9.53
N GLN A 171 9.50 -11.52 -8.46
CA GLN A 171 9.45 -10.74 -7.24
C GLN A 171 10.85 -10.40 -6.73
N THR A 172 10.94 -9.34 -5.96
CA THR A 172 12.14 -8.97 -5.19
C THR A 172 11.73 -8.21 -3.93
N ALA A 173 12.67 -8.01 -3.02
CA ALA A 173 12.50 -7.10 -1.90
C ALA A 173 13.55 -6.00 -1.95
N VAL A 174 13.13 -4.77 -1.77
CA VAL A 174 13.98 -3.58 -1.81
C VAL A 174 14.15 -3.04 -0.39
N MET A 175 15.41 -2.83 0.02
CA MET A 175 15.78 -2.21 1.28
C MET A 175 16.06 -0.73 1.05
N PHE A 176 15.52 0.12 1.90
CA PHE A 176 15.67 1.57 1.79
C PHE A 176 15.66 2.25 3.15
N THR A 177 16.23 3.45 3.24
CA THR A 177 16.04 4.37 4.35
C THR A 177 15.08 5.48 3.96
N TYR A 178 14.52 6.17 4.96
CA TYR A 178 13.51 7.19 4.76
C TYR A 178 13.84 8.45 5.55
N LYS A 179 13.39 9.59 5.04
CA LYS A 179 13.24 10.86 5.76
C LYS A 179 11.82 10.97 6.27
N LEU A 180 11.61 11.84 7.25
CA LEU A 180 10.34 11.93 7.91
C LEU A 180 10.05 13.38 8.29
N ASP A 181 8.82 13.82 7.98
CA ASP A 181 8.24 15.06 8.48
C ASP A 181 7.17 14.72 9.52
N ALA A 182 7.51 14.95 10.79
CA ALA A 182 6.64 14.63 11.92
C ALA A 182 5.92 15.86 12.45
N ALA A 183 4.66 15.66 12.87
CA ALA A 183 3.90 16.65 13.61
C ALA A 183 4.71 17.16 14.81
N PRO A 184 4.78 18.48 15.06
CA PRO A 184 5.62 19.04 16.13
C PRO A 184 5.34 18.45 17.51
N TRP A 185 4.07 18.23 17.82
CA TRP A 185 3.65 17.65 19.10
C TRP A 185 4.12 16.19 19.28
N MET A 186 4.32 15.46 18.19
CA MET A 186 4.79 14.06 18.25
C MET A 186 6.25 13.93 18.68
N ARG A 187 7.02 15.02 18.65
CA ARG A 187 8.43 15.06 19.10
C ARG A 187 8.59 15.24 20.61
N THR A 188 7.50 15.39 21.34
CA THR A 188 7.53 15.52 22.81
C THR A 188 7.78 14.18 23.50
N PRO A 189 8.49 14.15 24.65
CA PRO A 189 8.73 12.90 25.37
C PRO A 189 7.44 12.17 25.78
N GLU A 190 6.37 12.91 26.08
CA GLU A 190 5.06 12.34 26.43
C GLU A 190 4.45 11.61 25.23
N ALA A 191 4.46 12.23 24.05
CA ALA A 191 3.94 11.61 22.84
C ALA A 191 4.73 10.35 22.46
N LEU A 192 6.06 10.42 22.48
CA LEU A 192 6.92 9.28 22.16
C LEU A 192 6.64 8.09 23.10
N ARG A 193 6.42 8.34 24.39
CA ARG A 193 6.08 7.27 25.35
C ARG A 193 4.66 6.71 25.10
N ALA A 194 3.70 7.55 24.77
CA ALA A 194 2.32 7.11 24.54
C ALA A 194 2.14 6.36 23.21
N PHE A 195 3.00 6.62 22.23
CA PHE A 195 2.93 6.06 20.90
C PHE A 195 4.25 5.36 20.49
N PRO A 196 4.64 4.27 21.18
CA PRO A 196 5.97 3.68 21.01
C PRO A 196 6.25 3.16 19.60
N MET A 197 5.22 2.69 18.85
CA MET A 197 5.41 2.25 17.47
C MET A 197 5.73 3.44 16.55
N ALA A 198 5.02 4.55 16.71
CA ALA A 198 5.31 5.77 15.96
C ALA A 198 6.65 6.37 16.36
N ALA A 199 6.98 6.38 17.66
CA ALA A 199 8.28 6.83 18.17
C ALA A 199 9.44 6.07 17.50
N ARG A 200 9.38 4.74 17.42
CA ARG A 200 10.40 3.93 16.77
C ARG A 200 10.62 4.33 15.30
N VAL A 201 9.55 4.59 14.56
CA VAL A 201 9.65 5.03 13.16
C VAL A 201 10.24 6.45 13.08
N ILE A 202 9.84 7.35 13.97
CA ILE A 202 10.34 8.73 14.00
C ILE A 202 11.85 8.77 14.34
N GLU A 203 12.25 8.04 15.35
CA GLU A 203 13.66 7.95 15.81
C GLU A 203 14.55 7.23 14.80
N GLY A 204 13.99 6.32 14.03
CA GLY A 204 14.70 5.55 13.01
C GLY A 204 14.96 6.30 11.70
N ALA A 205 14.42 7.52 11.51
CA ALA A 205 14.58 8.27 10.28
C ALA A 205 16.06 8.48 9.91
N GLY A 206 16.40 8.21 8.65
CA GLY A 206 17.76 8.27 8.12
C GLY A 206 18.67 7.08 8.43
N THR A 207 18.30 6.22 9.40
CA THR A 207 19.14 5.09 9.86
C THR A 207 18.44 3.74 9.76
N MET A 208 17.17 3.66 10.12
CA MET A 208 16.37 2.44 10.04
C MET A 208 16.15 2.04 8.58
N GLN A 209 16.46 0.79 8.28
CA GLN A 209 16.16 0.21 6.98
C GLN A 209 14.77 -0.43 7.01
N LEU A 210 13.96 -0.03 6.05
CA LEU A 210 12.69 -0.69 5.75
C LEU A 210 12.89 -1.63 4.57
N ARG A 211 12.03 -2.63 4.47
CA ARG A 211 12.02 -3.63 3.41
C ARG A 211 10.62 -3.70 2.83
N GLU A 212 10.52 -3.48 1.50
CA GLU A 212 9.26 -3.56 0.76
C GLU A 212 9.37 -4.59 -0.35
N GLY A 213 8.33 -5.40 -0.50
CA GLY A 213 8.22 -6.41 -1.55
C GLY A 213 7.68 -5.80 -2.85
N PHE A 214 8.33 -6.12 -3.97
CA PHE A 214 7.92 -5.68 -5.31
C PHE A 214 7.67 -6.87 -6.22
N ARG A 215 6.71 -6.72 -7.12
CA ARG A 215 6.40 -7.66 -8.18
C ARG A 215 6.57 -6.99 -9.54
N LEU A 216 7.20 -7.71 -10.46
CA LEU A 216 7.35 -7.28 -11.85
C LEU A 216 6.03 -7.50 -12.59
N THR A 217 5.55 -6.45 -13.24
CA THR A 217 4.40 -6.46 -14.16
C THR A 217 4.86 -5.96 -15.54
N PRO A 218 4.03 -6.04 -16.60
CA PRO A 218 4.37 -5.44 -17.88
C PRO A 218 4.69 -3.94 -17.81
N ASP A 219 4.09 -3.23 -16.85
CA ASP A 219 4.25 -1.78 -16.68
C ASP A 219 5.39 -1.40 -15.72
N GLY A 220 6.03 -2.38 -15.06
CA GLY A 220 7.14 -2.11 -14.15
C GLY A 220 7.14 -2.90 -12.86
N TRP A 221 7.96 -2.45 -11.91
CA TRP A 221 8.01 -2.97 -10.56
C TRP A 221 6.99 -2.25 -9.68
N PHE A 222 6.03 -2.99 -9.14
CA PHE A 222 4.98 -2.47 -8.25
C PHE A 222 5.06 -3.10 -6.87
N PRO A 223 4.79 -2.34 -5.80
CA PRO A 223 4.70 -2.87 -4.45
C PRO A 223 3.64 -3.95 -4.36
N ASN A 224 3.89 -4.98 -3.55
CA ASN A 224 2.94 -6.08 -3.40
C ASN A 224 1.59 -5.61 -2.81
N ASP A 225 1.61 -4.60 -1.95
CA ASP A 225 0.42 -4.03 -1.30
C ASP A 225 -0.50 -3.25 -2.25
N ASP A 226 0.01 -2.79 -3.41
CA ASP A 226 -0.78 -2.08 -4.40
C ASP A 226 -1.47 -3.03 -5.41
N LEU A 227 -1.22 -4.33 -5.28
CA LEU A 227 -1.67 -5.36 -6.21
C LEU A 227 -2.71 -6.31 -5.60
N SER A 228 -3.24 -5.99 -4.40
CA SER A 228 -4.25 -6.76 -3.65
C SER A 228 -5.67 -6.19 -3.80
#